data_e59f790d79f5652916d7f75d378fe472
#
_entry.id   e59f790d79f5652916d7f75d378fe472
#
_cell.length_a   1.000
_cell.length_b   1.000
_cell.length_c   1.000
_cell.angle_alpha   90.00
_cell.angle_beta   90.00
_cell.angle_gamma   90.00
#
_symmetry.space_group_name_H-M   'P 1'
#
loop_
_entity.id
_entity.type
_entity.pdbx_description
1 polymer ?
#
loop_
_entity_poly.entity_id
_entity_poly.type
_entity_poly.pdbx_seq_one_letter_code
_entity_poly.pdbx_strand_id
1 'polypeptide(L)'
;MMYSIVNFCRLYPRARFLKRTVNIYDKRFKEIRLIESIPRRRYSSSNSKALSSGWSEWSGVFTKFVPVGICLIAVMQWRAFRKRGQDRIATEWEVKCYCMLPLRTVSRCWGWIADIKLPETLRPFVYGMYINMFQVNLSEALNEDLKSYSSLADFFARPIKDGVRKIDENSCLVSPCDGTVLHLGPVHTEEIEQVKGITYSLQSFFGENTWSRRNQSSDYKTSLLHVESNHPNLYQCVIYLAPGDYHRFHSPANWKTTHRRHFHGELLSVSPKIANWIPGLFAINERSIYLGEWEYGFFSYTAVGATNVGTIKVYFDKSLQTNCTKASAKCRDVCFGNSMSLKKGDIIGEFRMGSTIVLVFQAPPNFNFTVAPGTSIKMGQSLGCVTEKFVDRIKLDPDISRHACTN
;
A
#
# COMPACT_ATOMS: atom_id res chain seq x y z
N MET A 1 5.26 -18.26 -30.62
CA MET A 1 5.05 -17.49 -29.40
C MET A 1 6.20 -16.54 -29.03
N MET A 2 7.46 -16.86 -29.34
CA MET A 2 8.62 -15.99 -29.09
C MET A 2 8.72 -14.76 -30.06
N TYR A 3 8.21 -14.84 -31.27
CA TYR A 3 8.27 -13.78 -32.28
C TYR A 3 7.31 -12.59 -31.99
N SER A 4 6.20 -12.81 -31.28
CA SER A 4 5.22 -11.76 -30.95
C SER A 4 5.71 -10.83 -29.84
N ILE A 5 6.57 -11.33 -28.94
CA ILE A 5 7.11 -10.58 -27.78
C ILE A 5 8.19 -9.57 -28.22
N VAL A 6 8.94 -9.88 -29.28
CA VAL A 6 10.02 -9.02 -29.79
C VAL A 6 9.47 -7.77 -30.48
N ASN A 7 8.34 -7.87 -31.16
CA ASN A 7 7.71 -6.74 -31.87
C ASN A 7 6.99 -5.77 -30.93
N PHE A 8 6.39 -6.27 -29.85
CA PHE A 8 5.75 -5.42 -28.84
C PHE A 8 6.76 -4.53 -28.08
N CYS A 9 7.96 -5.06 -27.84
CA CYS A 9 9.04 -4.32 -27.18
C CYS A 9 9.64 -3.17 -28.00
N ARG A 10 9.39 -3.07 -29.32
CA ARG A 10 9.87 -1.97 -30.15
C ARG A 10 9.00 -0.71 -30.08
N LEU A 11 7.72 -0.86 -29.75
CA LEU A 11 6.75 0.24 -29.74
C LEU A 11 6.64 0.99 -28.40
N TYR A 12 7.05 0.36 -27.26
CA TYR A 12 6.94 0.98 -25.94
C TYR A 12 8.20 0.74 -25.08
N PRO A 13 9.20 1.63 -25.13
CA PRO A 13 10.42 1.47 -24.32
C PRO A 13 10.18 1.45 -22.80
N ARG A 14 9.06 2.00 -22.31
CA ARG A 14 8.66 1.99 -20.91
C ARG A 14 8.19 0.61 -20.40
N ALA A 15 7.56 -0.19 -21.24
CA ALA A 15 7.13 -1.55 -20.89
C ALA A 15 8.32 -2.51 -20.63
N ARG A 16 9.46 -2.24 -21.22
CA ARG A 16 10.72 -3.00 -20.97
C ARG A 16 11.25 -2.79 -19.56
N PHE A 17 11.05 -1.61 -18.99
CA PHE A 17 11.52 -1.28 -17.65
C PHE A 17 10.83 -2.16 -16.59
N LEU A 18 9.51 -2.26 -16.65
CA LEU A 18 8.71 -3.07 -15.69
C LEU A 18 9.01 -4.56 -15.75
N LYS A 19 9.12 -5.15 -16.96
CA LYS A 19 9.51 -6.56 -17.10
C LYS A 19 10.91 -6.84 -16.55
N ARG A 20 11.86 -5.93 -16.73
CA ARG A 20 13.20 -6.07 -16.17
C ARG A 20 13.22 -5.91 -14.65
N THR A 21 12.49 -4.97 -14.09
CA THR A 21 12.45 -4.74 -12.64
C THR A 21 11.87 -5.97 -11.91
N VAL A 22 10.80 -6.57 -12.43
CA VAL A 22 10.21 -7.81 -11.87
C VAL A 22 11.14 -8.99 -12.03
N ASN A 23 11.81 -9.15 -13.19
CA ASN A 23 12.78 -10.24 -13.43
C ASN A 23 14.04 -10.12 -12.55
N ILE A 24 14.49 -8.91 -12.24
CA ILE A 24 15.60 -8.66 -11.32
C ILE A 24 15.23 -9.10 -9.91
N TYR A 25 13.98 -8.89 -9.51
CA TYR A 25 13.46 -9.34 -8.22
C TYR A 25 13.47 -10.88 -8.12
N ASP A 26 13.03 -11.57 -9.18
CA ASP A 26 13.03 -13.03 -9.26
C ASP A 26 14.45 -13.62 -9.24
N LYS A 27 15.41 -12.97 -9.92
CA LYS A 27 16.80 -13.45 -9.98
C LYS A 27 17.48 -13.37 -8.60
N ARG A 28 17.26 -12.27 -7.84
CA ARG A 28 17.82 -12.11 -6.49
C ARG A 28 17.30 -13.16 -5.50
N PHE A 29 16.03 -13.55 -5.60
CA PHE A 29 15.47 -14.64 -4.78
C PHE A 29 16.04 -16.01 -5.13
N LYS A 30 16.40 -16.25 -6.41
CA LYS A 30 17.07 -17.50 -6.83
C LYS A 30 18.52 -17.58 -6.35
N GLU A 31 19.25 -16.46 -6.38
CA GLU A 31 20.66 -16.40 -5.90
C GLU A 31 20.76 -16.61 -4.38
N ILE A 32 19.81 -16.09 -3.60
CA ILE A 32 19.77 -16.31 -2.14
C ILE A 32 19.53 -17.79 -1.81
N ARG A 33 18.74 -18.54 -2.60
CA ARG A 33 18.56 -20.00 -2.40
C ARG A 33 19.78 -20.84 -2.74
N LEU A 34 20.60 -20.38 -3.70
CA LEU A 34 21.83 -21.09 -4.07
C LEU A 34 22.91 -21.01 -2.98
N ILE A 35 22.90 -19.96 -2.16
CA ILE A 35 23.85 -19.78 -1.04
C ILE A 35 23.49 -20.71 0.15
N GLU A 36 22.22 -21.09 0.32
CA GLU A 36 21.78 -22.00 1.39
C GLU A 36 22.09 -23.49 1.12
N SER A 37 22.47 -23.87 -0.10
CA SER A 37 22.73 -25.26 -0.50
C SER A 37 24.21 -25.70 -0.42
N ILE A 38 25.10 -24.87 0.11
CA ILE A 38 26.51 -25.25 0.28
C ILE A 38 26.64 -26.15 1.52
N PRO A 39 27.12 -27.39 1.38
CA PRO A 39 27.26 -28.32 2.52
C PRO A 39 28.27 -27.75 3.52
N ARG A 40 27.87 -27.61 4.77
CA ARG A 40 28.74 -27.23 5.88
C ARG A 40 29.81 -28.31 6.07
N ARG A 41 31.03 -28.07 5.58
CA ARG A 41 32.20 -28.86 5.99
C ARG A 41 32.42 -28.63 7.50
N ARG A 42 32.34 -29.70 8.27
CA ARG A 42 32.76 -29.69 9.68
C ARG A 42 34.28 -29.45 9.70
N TYR A 43 34.67 -28.26 10.11
CA TYR A 43 36.05 -27.99 10.52
C TYR A 43 36.20 -28.41 11.98
N SER A 44 37.15 -29.30 12.24
CA SER A 44 37.53 -29.73 13.59
C SER A 44 38.12 -28.56 14.36
N SER A 45 37.73 -28.45 15.63
CA SER A 45 38.12 -27.39 16.55
C SER A 45 39.58 -27.56 16.99
N SER A 46 40.48 -26.77 16.43
CA SER A 46 41.74 -26.40 17.13
C SER A 46 42.21 -25.04 16.58
N ASN A 47 42.06 -24.03 17.37
CA ASN A 47 42.55 -22.65 17.32
C ASN A 47 41.44 -21.57 17.52
N SER A 48 40.73 -21.65 18.64
CA SER A 48 39.66 -20.68 18.94
C SER A 48 40.09 -19.49 19.82
N LYS A 49 41.40 -19.29 20.08
CA LYS A 49 41.87 -18.20 21.00
C LYS A 49 42.44 -16.98 20.28
N ALA A 50 42.77 -17.03 19.00
CA ALA A 50 43.41 -15.90 18.30
C ALA A 50 42.46 -15.02 17.48
N LEU A 51 41.21 -15.46 17.21
CA LEU A 51 40.23 -14.68 16.41
C LEU A 51 39.25 -13.81 17.22
N SER A 52 39.19 -14.01 18.55
CA SER A 52 38.20 -13.31 19.39
C SER A 52 38.59 -11.87 19.79
N SER A 53 39.86 -11.51 19.74
CA SER A 53 40.30 -10.16 20.12
C SER A 53 40.10 -9.10 19.02
N GLY A 54 40.20 -9.48 17.76
CA GLY A 54 40.00 -8.55 16.62
C GLY A 54 38.55 -8.12 16.39
N TRP A 55 37.58 -8.99 16.66
CA TRP A 55 36.15 -8.68 16.40
C TRP A 55 35.56 -7.71 17.44
N SER A 56 36.06 -7.68 18.68
CA SER A 56 35.56 -6.76 19.70
C SER A 56 36.00 -5.32 19.44
N GLU A 57 37.18 -5.08 18.89
CA GLU A 57 37.63 -3.73 18.52
C GLU A 57 36.92 -3.19 17.32
N TRP A 58 36.66 -4.05 16.28
CA TRP A 58 35.91 -3.66 15.10
C TRP A 58 34.42 -3.44 15.37
N SER A 59 33.81 -4.15 16.33
CA SER A 59 32.42 -3.94 16.70
C SER A 59 32.18 -2.53 17.27
N GLY A 60 33.14 -2.00 18.07
CA GLY A 60 33.09 -0.64 18.60
C GLY A 60 33.25 0.45 17.52
N VAL A 61 33.98 0.17 16.45
CA VAL A 61 34.11 1.05 15.30
C VAL A 61 32.83 1.01 14.46
N PHE A 62 32.32 -0.18 14.15
CA PHE A 62 31.09 -0.34 13.37
C PHE A 62 29.87 0.29 14.05
N THR A 63 29.69 0.13 15.36
CA THR A 63 28.58 0.75 16.11
C THR A 63 28.64 2.28 16.12
N LYS A 64 29.81 2.89 16.01
CA LYS A 64 29.97 4.36 15.97
C LYS A 64 29.85 4.93 14.55
N PHE A 65 30.35 4.24 13.53
CA PHE A 65 30.43 4.76 12.16
C PHE A 65 29.25 4.34 11.26
N VAL A 66 28.58 3.22 11.53
CA VAL A 66 27.38 2.80 10.78
C VAL A 66 26.26 3.84 10.88
N PRO A 67 25.91 4.39 12.06
CA PRO A 67 24.89 5.44 12.13
C PRO A 67 25.29 6.71 11.37
N VAL A 68 26.55 7.11 11.44
CA VAL A 68 27.09 8.28 10.73
C VAL A 68 27.07 8.04 9.21
N GLY A 69 27.43 6.85 8.76
CA GLY A 69 27.34 6.45 7.35
C GLY A 69 25.90 6.46 6.84
N ILE A 70 24.96 5.95 7.61
CA ILE A 70 23.52 5.99 7.30
C ILE A 70 23.01 7.43 7.22
N CYS A 71 23.38 8.29 8.18
CA CYS A 71 23.03 9.71 8.17
C CYS A 71 23.63 10.45 6.96
N LEU A 72 24.89 10.19 6.62
CA LEU A 72 25.54 10.78 5.45
C LEU A 72 24.88 10.34 4.13
N ILE A 73 24.56 9.06 4.00
CA ILE A 73 23.82 8.55 2.83
C ILE A 73 22.42 9.18 2.77
N ALA A 74 21.71 9.28 3.89
CA ALA A 74 20.41 9.93 3.96
C ALA A 74 20.47 11.41 3.59
N VAL A 75 21.49 12.15 4.06
CA VAL A 75 21.72 13.57 3.73
C VAL A 75 22.14 13.73 2.25
N MET A 76 23.00 12.86 1.74
CA MET A 76 23.40 12.90 0.32
C MET A 76 22.21 12.59 -0.59
N GLN A 77 21.39 11.60 -0.25
CA GLN A 77 20.18 11.29 -1.02
C GLN A 77 19.15 12.43 -0.91
N TRP A 78 18.97 13.02 0.27
CA TRP A 78 18.09 14.17 0.46
C TRP A 78 18.55 15.39 -0.37
N ARG A 79 19.87 15.69 -0.40
CA ARG A 79 20.44 16.74 -1.23
C ARG A 79 20.32 16.43 -2.73
N ALA A 80 20.58 15.20 -3.14
CA ALA A 80 20.40 14.76 -4.52
C ALA A 80 18.92 14.84 -4.94
N PHE A 81 18.01 14.50 -4.06
CA PHE A 81 16.57 14.59 -4.27
C PHE A 81 16.07 16.04 -4.38
N ARG A 82 16.63 16.96 -3.58
CA ARG A 82 16.31 18.40 -3.68
C ARG A 82 16.82 19.07 -4.97
N LYS A 83 17.92 18.59 -5.53
CA LYS A 83 18.54 19.15 -6.75
C LYS A 83 17.91 18.63 -8.04
N ARG A 84 17.19 17.50 -8.01
CA ARG A 84 16.60 16.89 -9.21
C ARG A 84 15.17 17.37 -9.34
N GLY A 85 14.85 17.97 -10.51
CA GLY A 85 13.48 18.40 -10.83
C GLY A 85 12.47 17.26 -10.67
N GLN A 86 11.24 17.61 -10.33
CA GLN A 86 10.18 16.71 -9.86
C GLN A 86 9.66 15.68 -10.89
N ASP A 87 10.12 15.75 -12.17
CA ASP A 87 9.52 15.00 -13.28
C ASP A 87 10.37 13.83 -13.82
N ARG A 88 11.44 13.45 -13.11
CA ARG A 88 12.32 12.38 -13.56
C ARG A 88 11.92 11.04 -12.97
N ILE A 89 11.73 10.04 -13.85
CA ILE A 89 11.54 8.64 -13.48
C ILE A 89 12.89 8.03 -13.08
N ALA A 90 12.93 7.23 -12.01
CA ALA A 90 14.10 6.53 -11.53
C ALA A 90 14.66 5.55 -12.58
N THR A 91 15.96 5.49 -12.70
CA THR A 91 16.64 4.46 -13.49
C THR A 91 16.61 3.11 -12.75
N GLU A 92 16.78 2.01 -13.49
CA GLU A 92 16.85 0.66 -12.89
C GLU A 92 17.91 0.57 -11.79
N TRP A 93 19.03 1.23 -11.96
CA TRP A 93 20.11 1.27 -10.98
C TRP A 93 19.70 2.01 -9.69
N GLU A 94 19.04 3.15 -9.82
CA GLU A 94 18.56 3.93 -8.69
C GLU A 94 17.52 3.14 -7.88
N VAL A 95 16.60 2.46 -8.56
CA VAL A 95 15.62 1.57 -7.90
C VAL A 95 16.33 0.42 -7.18
N LYS A 96 17.33 -0.21 -7.83
CA LYS A 96 18.13 -1.28 -7.19
C LYS A 96 18.85 -0.77 -5.94
N CYS A 97 19.53 0.37 -6.02
CA CYS A 97 20.21 0.99 -4.88
C CYS A 97 19.23 1.28 -3.73
N TYR A 98 18.04 1.77 -4.06
CA TYR A 98 17.03 2.06 -3.05
C TYR A 98 16.49 0.78 -2.39
N CYS A 99 16.26 -0.29 -3.16
CA CYS A 99 15.88 -1.61 -2.66
C CYS A 99 16.99 -2.32 -1.86
N MET A 100 18.27 -1.96 -2.05
CA MET A 100 19.39 -2.49 -1.26
C MET A 100 19.44 -1.91 0.17
N LEU A 101 18.78 -0.79 0.42
CA LEU A 101 18.70 -0.23 1.76
C LEU A 101 17.92 -1.18 2.68
N PRO A 102 18.34 -1.36 3.93
CA PRO A 102 17.69 -2.28 4.87
C PRO A 102 16.38 -1.70 5.43
N LEU A 103 15.50 -1.18 4.54
CA LEU A 103 14.29 -0.47 4.93
C LEU A 103 13.30 -1.35 5.71
N ARG A 104 13.27 -2.66 5.44
CA ARG A 104 12.46 -3.60 6.23
C ARG A 104 12.96 -3.70 7.67
N THR A 105 14.28 -3.73 7.86
CA THR A 105 14.87 -3.75 9.21
C THR A 105 14.60 -2.43 9.92
N VAL A 106 14.80 -1.30 9.24
CA VAL A 106 14.47 0.03 9.76
C VAL A 106 13.01 0.11 10.15
N SER A 107 12.09 -0.37 9.31
CA SER A 107 10.65 -0.36 9.59
C SER A 107 10.29 -1.23 10.80
N ARG A 108 10.94 -2.39 10.99
CA ARG A 108 10.75 -3.23 12.18
C ARG A 108 11.25 -2.55 13.45
N CYS A 109 12.46 -1.99 13.41
CA CYS A 109 13.01 -1.24 14.54
C CYS A 109 12.11 -0.05 14.90
N TRP A 110 11.60 0.66 13.88
CA TRP A 110 10.68 1.78 14.09
C TRP A 110 9.35 1.31 14.69
N GLY A 111 8.77 0.22 14.17
CA GLY A 111 7.56 -0.38 14.72
C GLY A 111 7.72 -0.77 16.18
N TRP A 112 8.86 -1.41 16.53
CA TRP A 112 9.20 -1.75 17.91
C TRP A 112 9.33 -0.50 18.80
N ILE A 113 10.01 0.56 18.33
CA ILE A 113 10.13 1.84 19.06
C ILE A 113 8.73 2.47 19.24
N ALA A 114 7.90 2.47 18.20
CA ALA A 114 6.57 3.04 18.26
C ALA A 114 5.62 2.28 19.20
N ASP A 115 5.85 0.99 19.42
CA ASP A 115 5.07 0.14 20.35
C ASP A 115 5.57 0.23 21.81
N ILE A 116 6.69 0.92 22.08
CA ILE A 116 7.17 1.12 23.45
C ILE A 116 6.11 1.86 24.27
N LYS A 117 5.74 1.28 25.40
CA LYS A 117 4.83 1.93 26.35
C LYS A 117 5.55 3.09 27.06
N LEU A 118 5.09 4.30 26.74
CA LEU A 118 5.67 5.51 27.35
C LEU A 118 5.09 5.76 28.75
N PRO A 119 5.94 6.24 29.71
CA PRO A 119 5.45 6.79 30.97
C PRO A 119 4.45 7.92 30.72
N GLU A 120 3.37 7.99 31.52
CA GLU A 120 2.29 8.95 31.31
C GLU A 120 2.75 10.42 31.26
N THR A 121 3.76 10.75 32.04
CA THR A 121 4.34 12.10 32.09
C THR A 121 5.03 12.51 30.79
N LEU A 122 5.57 11.56 30.02
CA LEU A 122 6.25 11.83 28.75
C LEU A 122 5.31 11.83 27.53
N ARG A 123 4.14 11.18 27.63
CA ARG A 123 3.18 11.04 26.52
C ARG A 123 2.78 12.38 25.91
N PRO A 124 2.34 13.40 26.68
CA PRO A 124 1.94 14.69 26.11
C PRO A 124 3.07 15.38 25.35
N PHE A 125 4.30 15.28 25.84
CA PHE A 125 5.45 15.88 25.16
C PHE A 125 5.75 15.18 23.82
N VAL A 126 5.86 13.84 23.82
CA VAL A 126 6.18 13.07 22.61
C VAL A 126 5.08 13.20 21.57
N TYR A 127 3.81 13.04 21.99
CA TYR A 127 2.67 13.12 21.05
C TYR A 127 2.42 14.56 20.62
N GLY A 128 2.66 15.55 21.48
CA GLY A 128 2.60 16.96 21.10
C GLY A 128 3.62 17.34 20.02
N MET A 129 4.85 16.81 20.11
CA MET A 129 5.82 16.95 19.03
C MET A 129 5.33 16.33 17.72
N TYR A 130 4.73 15.12 17.78
CA TYR A 130 4.17 14.46 16.60
C TYR A 130 3.01 15.26 15.99
N ILE A 131 2.07 15.74 16.82
CA ILE A 131 0.94 16.58 16.42
C ILE A 131 1.42 17.82 15.66
N ASN A 132 2.41 18.54 16.22
CA ASN A 132 2.95 19.74 15.61
C ASN A 132 3.70 19.47 14.30
N MET A 133 4.44 18.35 14.22
CA MET A 133 5.22 17.98 13.04
C MET A 133 4.31 17.57 11.86
N PHE A 134 3.25 16.84 12.13
CA PHE A 134 2.38 16.26 11.12
C PHE A 134 0.99 16.90 11.03
N GLN A 135 0.74 17.99 11.77
CA GLN A 135 -0.50 18.74 11.77
C GLN A 135 -1.73 17.86 12.06
N VAL A 136 -1.60 17.01 13.08
CA VAL A 136 -2.68 16.08 13.47
C VAL A 136 -3.83 16.86 14.07
N ASN A 137 -5.06 16.63 13.56
CA ASN A 137 -6.26 17.17 14.17
C ASN A 137 -6.68 16.30 15.38
N LEU A 138 -6.36 16.79 16.58
CA LEU A 138 -6.67 16.07 17.82
C LEU A 138 -8.14 16.15 18.20
N SER A 139 -8.86 17.23 17.81
CA SER A 139 -10.26 17.44 18.16
C SER A 139 -11.21 16.37 17.58
N GLU A 140 -10.77 15.68 16.50
CA GLU A 140 -11.50 14.58 15.89
C GLU A 140 -11.27 13.23 16.61
N ALA A 141 -10.22 13.13 17.44
CA ALA A 141 -9.90 11.89 18.16
C ALA A 141 -10.99 11.55 19.17
N LEU A 142 -11.32 10.25 19.29
CA LEU A 142 -12.28 9.76 20.30
C LEU A 142 -11.84 10.17 21.71
N ASN A 143 -10.56 10.13 21.98
CA ASN A 143 -9.97 10.57 23.22
C ASN A 143 -8.93 11.67 22.96
N GLU A 144 -9.17 12.87 23.47
CA GLU A 144 -8.27 14.02 23.31
C GLU A 144 -7.15 14.04 24.36
N ASP A 145 -7.31 13.29 25.47
CA ASP A 145 -6.25 13.17 26.46
C ASP A 145 -5.10 12.31 25.94
N LEU A 146 -3.98 12.95 25.67
CA LEU A 146 -2.75 12.30 25.20
C LEU A 146 -2.20 11.27 26.17
N LYS A 147 -2.53 11.35 27.46
CA LYS A 147 -2.10 10.36 28.46
C LYS A 147 -2.79 9.02 28.30
N SER A 148 -3.93 8.96 27.62
CA SER A 148 -4.71 7.73 27.40
C SER A 148 -4.04 6.75 26.44
N TYR A 149 -3.18 7.23 25.52
CA TYR A 149 -2.51 6.39 24.53
C TYR A 149 -1.24 5.81 25.13
N SER A 150 -1.15 4.48 25.19
CA SER A 150 -0.04 3.80 25.85
C SER A 150 1.27 3.89 25.05
N SER A 151 1.18 3.94 23.72
CA SER A 151 2.32 3.97 22.81
C SER A 151 2.08 4.94 21.64
N LEU A 152 3.12 5.29 20.91
CA LEU A 152 3.01 6.11 19.71
C LEU A 152 2.19 5.37 18.62
N ALA A 153 2.32 4.05 18.53
CA ALA A 153 1.55 3.24 17.58
C ALA A 153 0.04 3.27 17.89
N ASP A 154 -0.35 3.26 19.18
CA ASP A 154 -1.75 3.40 19.59
C ASP A 154 -2.29 4.80 19.27
N PHE A 155 -1.48 5.85 19.52
CA PHE A 155 -1.84 7.22 19.16
C PHE A 155 -1.98 7.39 17.64
N PHE A 156 -1.12 6.77 16.86
CA PHE A 156 -1.18 6.79 15.41
C PHE A 156 -2.45 6.13 14.86
N ALA A 157 -2.82 4.96 15.37
CA ALA A 157 -4.03 4.22 15.03
C ALA A 157 -5.26 4.66 15.85
N ARG A 158 -5.23 5.89 16.40
CA ARG A 158 -6.29 6.44 17.25
C ARG A 158 -7.68 6.31 16.61
N PRO A 159 -8.71 5.95 17.37
CA PRO A 159 -10.09 6.05 16.91
C PRO A 159 -10.52 7.52 16.84
N ILE A 160 -11.49 7.80 16.00
CA ILE A 160 -12.16 9.11 15.90
C ILE A 160 -13.53 9.05 16.55
N LYS A 161 -14.07 10.22 16.91
CA LYS A 161 -15.41 10.37 17.48
C LYS A 161 -16.48 9.92 16.49
N ASP A 162 -17.57 9.36 16.98
CA ASP A 162 -18.71 9.01 16.16
C ASP A 162 -19.31 10.25 15.50
N GLY A 163 -19.72 10.12 14.23
CA GLY A 163 -20.32 11.20 13.45
C GLY A 163 -19.34 12.21 12.83
N VAL A 164 -18.04 12.20 13.20
CA VAL A 164 -17.01 13.06 12.56
C VAL A 164 -16.77 12.68 11.11
N ARG A 165 -16.93 11.40 10.77
CA ARG A 165 -16.88 10.89 9.41
C ARG A 165 -18.25 10.38 9.01
N LYS A 166 -19.01 11.23 8.34
CA LYS A 166 -20.33 10.85 7.79
C LYS A 166 -20.11 10.02 6.54
N ILE A 167 -20.80 8.87 6.47
CA ILE A 167 -20.81 8.03 5.28
C ILE A 167 -21.82 8.60 4.30
N ASP A 168 -21.39 8.88 3.07
CA ASP A 168 -22.29 9.28 2.01
C ASP A 168 -23.13 8.08 1.55
N GLU A 169 -24.39 8.05 1.98
CA GLU A 169 -25.33 6.97 1.65
C GLU A 169 -25.74 7.00 0.17
N ASN A 170 -25.65 8.15 -0.48
CA ASN A 170 -26.07 8.34 -1.86
C ASN A 170 -25.04 7.81 -2.86
N SER A 171 -23.78 7.77 -2.49
CA SER A 171 -22.70 7.27 -3.33
C SER A 171 -22.60 5.75 -3.31
N CYS A 172 -22.37 5.12 -4.45
CA CYS A 172 -22.11 3.69 -4.52
C CYS A 172 -20.70 3.35 -4.03
N LEU A 173 -19.76 4.29 -4.15
CA LEU A 173 -18.38 4.16 -3.69
C LEU A 173 -17.98 5.37 -2.84
N VAL A 174 -17.50 5.14 -1.63
CA VAL A 174 -16.99 6.19 -0.71
C VAL A 174 -15.52 6.00 -0.41
N SER A 175 -14.87 7.05 0.11
CA SER A 175 -13.47 6.94 0.52
C SER A 175 -13.29 5.94 1.67
N PRO A 176 -12.38 4.98 1.54
CA PRO A 176 -12.08 4.01 2.59
C PRO A 176 -11.25 4.60 3.75
N CYS A 177 -10.64 5.75 3.56
CA CYS A 177 -9.71 6.36 4.51
C CYS A 177 -9.60 7.86 4.32
N ASP A 178 -8.99 8.55 5.27
CA ASP A 178 -8.49 9.91 5.07
C ASP A 178 -7.23 9.86 4.21
N GLY A 179 -7.01 10.85 3.35
CA GLY A 179 -5.79 10.92 2.56
C GLY A 179 -5.88 11.83 1.34
N THR A 180 -4.92 11.68 0.44
CA THR A 180 -4.87 12.40 -0.84
C THR A 180 -5.01 11.41 -1.99
N VAL A 181 -5.91 11.68 -2.92
CA VAL A 181 -6.07 10.90 -4.15
C VAL A 181 -4.85 11.11 -5.04
N LEU A 182 -4.04 10.08 -5.24
CA LEU A 182 -2.89 10.15 -6.14
C LEU A 182 -3.28 9.94 -7.60
N HIS A 183 -4.16 8.98 -7.83
CA HIS A 183 -4.68 8.64 -9.14
C HIS A 183 -6.07 8.02 -9.04
N LEU A 184 -6.89 8.26 -10.05
CA LEU A 184 -8.16 7.59 -10.26
C LEU A 184 -8.50 7.63 -11.76
N GLY A 185 -9.24 6.63 -12.21
CA GLY A 185 -9.68 6.54 -13.61
C GLY A 185 -10.00 5.13 -14.09
N PRO A 186 -10.45 5.00 -15.33
CA PRO A 186 -10.65 3.71 -15.96
C PRO A 186 -9.32 3.02 -16.29
N VAL A 187 -9.32 1.70 -16.23
CA VAL A 187 -8.18 0.86 -16.64
C VAL A 187 -8.43 0.41 -18.09
N HIS A 188 -7.79 1.09 -19.05
CA HIS A 188 -8.00 0.83 -20.46
C HIS A 188 -7.25 -0.40 -20.98
N THR A 189 -6.04 -0.60 -20.48
CA THR A 189 -5.12 -1.67 -20.88
C THR A 189 -4.91 -2.67 -19.75
N GLU A 190 -3.97 -3.60 -19.91
CA GLU A 190 -3.50 -4.47 -18.82
C GLU A 190 -2.62 -3.74 -17.78
N GLU A 191 -2.53 -2.42 -17.85
CA GLU A 191 -1.71 -1.60 -16.97
C GLU A 191 -2.58 -0.70 -16.09
N ILE A 192 -2.18 -0.60 -14.83
CA ILE A 192 -2.74 0.34 -13.85
C ILE A 192 -1.82 1.54 -13.76
N GLU A 193 -2.38 2.73 -13.69
CA GLU A 193 -1.63 3.95 -13.50
C GLU A 193 -1.37 4.18 -12.00
N GLN A 194 -0.11 4.34 -11.63
CA GLN A 194 0.33 4.57 -10.26
C GLN A 194 0.11 6.03 -9.85
N VAL A 195 0.64 6.92 -10.68
CA VAL A 195 0.47 8.37 -10.63
C VAL A 195 0.63 8.83 -12.06
N LYS A 196 0.21 10.03 -12.43
CA LYS A 196 0.18 10.57 -13.78
C LYS A 196 1.37 10.11 -14.65
N GLY A 197 1.08 9.26 -15.64
CA GLY A 197 2.04 8.78 -16.65
C GLY A 197 2.99 7.66 -16.20
N ILE A 198 2.86 7.12 -14.98
CA ILE A 198 3.63 5.98 -14.52
C ILE A 198 2.67 4.79 -14.35
N THR A 199 2.87 3.75 -15.15
CA THR A 199 2.04 2.56 -15.17
C THR A 199 2.79 1.31 -14.71
N TYR A 200 2.05 0.31 -14.26
CA TYR A 200 2.56 -1.04 -13.99
C TYR A 200 1.47 -2.08 -14.32
N SER A 201 1.88 -3.30 -14.66
CA SER A 201 0.92 -4.28 -15.14
C SER A 201 0.02 -4.81 -14.00
N LEU A 202 -1.25 -5.06 -14.31
CA LEU A 202 -2.22 -5.74 -13.45
C LEU A 202 -1.66 -7.07 -12.93
N GLN A 203 -1.01 -7.85 -13.82
CA GLN A 203 -0.39 -9.10 -13.44
C GLN A 203 0.76 -8.92 -12.43
N SER A 204 1.57 -7.86 -12.53
CA SER A 204 2.61 -7.56 -11.55
C SER A 204 2.02 -7.20 -10.19
N PHE A 205 0.85 -6.58 -10.18
CA PHE A 205 0.17 -6.15 -8.97
C PHE A 205 -0.58 -7.30 -8.29
N PHE A 206 -1.43 -8.00 -9.04
CA PHE A 206 -2.25 -9.09 -8.50
C PHE A 206 -1.53 -10.45 -8.47
N GLY A 207 -0.44 -10.61 -9.24
CA GLY A 207 0.22 -11.90 -9.48
C GLY A 207 -0.54 -12.76 -10.49
N GLU A 208 -0.16 -14.03 -10.62
CA GLU A 208 -0.87 -14.97 -11.49
C GLU A 208 -2.31 -15.18 -11.01
N ASN A 209 -3.25 -15.29 -11.96
CA ASN A 209 -4.67 -15.50 -11.65
C ASN A 209 -4.93 -16.96 -11.24
N THR A 210 -4.58 -17.29 -10.00
CA THR A 210 -4.76 -18.63 -9.42
C THR A 210 -6.04 -18.76 -8.60
N TRP A 211 -6.69 -17.66 -8.26
CA TRP A 211 -7.89 -17.63 -7.41
C TRP A 211 -9.21 -17.73 -8.19
N SER A 212 -9.19 -17.38 -9.49
CA SER A 212 -10.36 -17.49 -10.36
C SER A 212 -10.23 -18.70 -11.25
N ARG A 213 -11.12 -19.67 -11.06
CA ARG A 213 -11.23 -20.85 -11.95
C ARG A 213 -12.02 -20.54 -13.21
N ARG A 214 -12.66 -19.35 -13.32
CA ARG A 214 -13.69 -19.07 -14.30
C ARG A 214 -13.18 -18.65 -15.67
N ASN A 215 -12.03 -18.00 -15.79
CA ASN A 215 -11.58 -17.47 -17.07
C ASN A 215 -10.08 -17.63 -17.28
N GLN A 216 -9.69 -18.61 -18.10
CA GLN A 216 -8.35 -18.65 -18.73
C GLN A 216 -8.42 -17.83 -20.03
N SER A 217 -8.66 -16.53 -19.94
CA SER A 217 -8.55 -15.67 -21.14
C SER A 217 -7.09 -15.32 -21.41
N SER A 218 -6.77 -15.05 -22.66
CA SER A 218 -5.43 -14.62 -23.08
C SER A 218 -5.06 -13.24 -22.53
N ASP A 219 -6.06 -12.44 -22.16
CA ASP A 219 -5.95 -11.09 -21.61
C ASP A 219 -6.20 -11.12 -20.10
N TYR A 220 -5.21 -10.64 -19.32
CA TYR A 220 -5.25 -10.67 -17.86
C TYR A 220 -6.40 -9.80 -17.31
N LYS A 221 -6.65 -8.63 -17.89
CA LYS A 221 -7.74 -7.74 -17.50
C LYS A 221 -9.09 -8.46 -17.64
N THR A 222 -9.32 -9.10 -18.77
CA THR A 222 -10.55 -9.87 -19.05
C THR A 222 -10.72 -11.02 -18.07
N SER A 223 -9.61 -11.64 -17.60
CA SER A 223 -9.66 -12.71 -16.60
C SER A 223 -10.13 -12.26 -15.22
N LEU A 224 -10.04 -10.96 -14.90
CA LEU A 224 -10.54 -10.38 -13.65
C LEU A 224 -12.04 -10.07 -13.70
N LEU A 225 -12.58 -9.79 -14.90
CA LEU A 225 -13.96 -9.36 -15.05
C LEU A 225 -14.93 -10.52 -14.81
N HIS A 226 -16.03 -10.24 -14.15
CA HIS A 226 -17.14 -11.15 -14.04
C HIS A 226 -17.97 -11.09 -15.33
N VAL A 227 -17.97 -12.17 -16.09
CA VAL A 227 -18.65 -12.28 -17.41
C VAL A 227 -20.17 -12.12 -17.30
N GLU A 228 -20.73 -12.53 -16.16
CA GLU A 228 -22.17 -12.41 -15.89
C GLU A 228 -22.62 -10.96 -15.64
N SER A 229 -21.68 -10.06 -15.33
CA SER A 229 -21.97 -8.64 -15.20
C SER A 229 -21.86 -7.98 -16.58
N ASN A 230 -22.90 -7.28 -17.04
CA ASN A 230 -22.88 -6.50 -18.28
C ASN A 230 -21.95 -5.26 -18.20
N HIS A 231 -20.94 -5.28 -17.33
CA HIS A 231 -20.08 -4.15 -17.01
C HIS A 231 -18.62 -4.44 -17.36
N PRO A 232 -18.17 -4.15 -18.62
CA PRO A 232 -16.83 -4.55 -19.07
C PRO A 232 -15.69 -3.66 -18.57
N ASN A 233 -15.99 -2.57 -17.87
CA ASN A 233 -14.99 -1.58 -17.49
C ASN A 233 -14.41 -1.84 -16.11
N LEU A 234 -13.10 -1.75 -16.04
CA LEU A 234 -12.34 -1.79 -14.78
C LEU A 234 -11.90 -0.37 -14.44
N TYR A 235 -12.04 0.00 -13.18
CA TYR A 235 -11.66 1.30 -12.64
C TYR A 235 -10.63 1.11 -11.52
N GLN A 236 -9.85 2.16 -11.26
CA GLN A 236 -8.88 2.17 -10.18
C GLN A 236 -8.95 3.48 -9.40
N CYS A 237 -8.56 3.42 -8.12
CA CYS A 237 -8.36 4.59 -7.27
C CYS A 237 -7.19 4.33 -6.33
N VAL A 238 -6.26 5.28 -6.23
CA VAL A 238 -5.07 5.22 -5.37
C VAL A 238 -5.12 6.37 -4.38
N ILE A 239 -5.13 6.05 -3.08
CA ILE A 239 -5.25 7.03 -1.99
C ILE A 239 -4.05 6.89 -1.06
N TYR A 240 -3.29 7.95 -0.92
CA TYR A 240 -2.14 8.05 -0.01
C TYR A 240 -2.57 8.63 1.33
N LEU A 241 -2.21 7.97 2.42
CA LEU A 241 -2.43 8.45 3.78
C LEU A 241 -1.15 9.13 4.28
N ALA A 242 -1.23 10.44 4.52
CA ALA A 242 -0.11 11.18 5.12
C ALA A 242 0.00 10.89 6.63
N PRO A 243 1.20 11.05 7.25
CA PRO A 243 1.41 10.66 8.65
C PRO A 243 0.47 11.34 9.66
N GLY A 244 -0.11 12.50 9.34
CA GLY A 244 -1.08 13.20 10.19
C GLY A 244 -2.52 12.72 10.06
N ASP A 245 -2.84 11.99 8.99
CA ASP A 245 -4.19 11.54 8.69
C ASP A 245 -4.70 10.48 9.69
N TYR A 246 -5.98 10.16 9.58
CA TYR A 246 -6.60 9.02 10.25
C TYR A 246 -6.15 7.72 9.57
N HIS A 247 -5.55 6.80 10.33
CA HIS A 247 -4.89 5.61 9.77
C HIS A 247 -5.66 4.30 9.96
N ARG A 248 -6.91 4.35 10.41
CA ARG A 248 -7.82 3.22 10.24
C ARG A 248 -8.46 3.32 8.88
N PHE A 249 -8.79 2.17 8.30
CA PHE A 249 -9.38 2.10 6.97
C PHE A 249 -10.65 1.25 6.98
N HIS A 250 -11.59 1.64 6.11
CA HIS A 250 -12.97 1.20 6.14
C HIS A 250 -13.39 0.63 4.77
N SER A 251 -14.53 -0.03 4.75
CA SER A 251 -15.13 -0.53 3.51
C SER A 251 -15.69 0.62 2.67
N PRO A 252 -15.27 0.74 1.39
CA PRO A 252 -15.74 1.82 0.53
C PRO A 252 -17.10 1.55 -0.10
N ALA A 253 -17.61 0.32 -0.03
CA ALA A 253 -18.85 -0.12 -0.62
C ALA A 253 -19.41 -1.33 0.13
N ASN A 254 -20.61 -1.77 -0.25
CA ASN A 254 -21.12 -3.07 0.15
C ASN A 254 -20.51 -4.13 -0.77
N TRP A 255 -19.70 -5.03 -0.24
CA TRP A 255 -19.03 -6.06 -1.02
C TRP A 255 -18.75 -7.32 -0.19
N LYS A 256 -18.39 -8.41 -0.87
CA LYS A 256 -18.01 -9.67 -0.23
C LYS A 256 -16.60 -10.04 -0.65
N THR A 257 -15.73 -10.31 0.31
CA THR A 257 -14.38 -10.82 0.03
C THR A 257 -14.32 -12.33 0.24
N THR A 258 -13.67 -13.01 -0.70
CA THR A 258 -13.52 -14.47 -0.71
C THR A 258 -12.07 -14.92 -0.60
N HIS A 259 -11.13 -14.06 -1.01
CA HIS A 259 -9.71 -14.39 -1.07
C HIS A 259 -8.85 -13.25 -0.54
N ARG A 260 -7.74 -13.63 0.10
CA ARG A 260 -6.64 -12.73 0.39
C ARG A 260 -5.38 -13.22 -0.30
N ARG A 261 -4.68 -12.30 -0.96
CA ARG A 261 -3.33 -12.48 -1.47
C ARG A 261 -2.39 -11.56 -0.72
N HIS A 262 -1.38 -12.12 -0.07
CA HIS A 262 -0.36 -11.33 0.63
C HIS A 262 0.98 -11.51 -0.08
N PHE A 263 1.48 -10.43 -0.64
CA PHE A 263 2.78 -10.37 -1.29
C PHE A 263 3.81 -9.81 -0.31
N HIS A 264 4.81 -10.61 0.01
CA HIS A 264 6.00 -10.13 0.68
C HIS A 264 6.82 -9.30 -0.31
N GLY A 265 7.01 -8.03 -0.01
CA GLY A 265 7.70 -7.08 -0.86
C GLY A 265 8.66 -6.21 -0.07
N GLU A 266 9.18 -5.16 -0.68
CA GLU A 266 9.94 -4.14 0.04
C GLU A 266 8.99 -3.21 0.80
N LEU A 267 9.58 -2.35 1.65
CA LEU A 267 8.87 -1.29 2.36
C LEU A 267 9.46 0.06 1.95
N LEU A 268 9.35 0.39 0.65
CA LEU A 268 9.77 1.68 0.11
C LEU A 268 8.75 2.76 0.50
N SER A 269 9.20 3.99 0.65
CA SER A 269 8.29 5.11 0.92
C SER A 269 7.25 5.25 -0.19
N VAL A 270 5.99 5.42 0.19
CA VAL A 270 4.86 5.64 -0.74
C VAL A 270 4.43 7.10 -0.83
N SER A 271 5.25 8.02 -0.30
CA SER A 271 4.97 9.46 -0.44
C SER A 271 4.80 9.85 -1.91
N PRO A 272 3.99 10.87 -2.23
CA PRO A 272 3.72 11.27 -3.62
C PRO A 272 4.98 11.50 -4.44
N LYS A 273 6.05 12.05 -3.83
CA LYS A 273 7.35 12.27 -4.49
C LYS A 273 8.03 10.96 -4.91
N ILE A 274 7.99 9.94 -4.06
CA ILE A 274 8.57 8.62 -4.35
C ILE A 274 7.69 7.86 -5.34
N ALA A 275 6.38 7.97 -5.21
CA ALA A 275 5.43 7.38 -6.14
C ALA A 275 5.60 7.96 -7.56
N ASN A 276 5.90 9.25 -7.70
CA ASN A 276 6.25 9.88 -8.99
C ASN A 276 7.63 9.50 -9.51
N TRP A 277 8.50 8.94 -8.68
CA TRP A 277 9.87 8.63 -9.04
C TRP A 277 10.09 7.15 -9.37
N ILE A 278 9.52 6.22 -8.58
CA ILE A 278 9.75 4.77 -8.73
C ILE A 278 8.59 4.13 -9.50
N PRO A 279 8.80 3.64 -10.73
CA PRO A 279 7.76 2.89 -11.45
C PRO A 279 7.48 1.55 -10.78
N GLY A 280 6.20 1.18 -10.72
CA GLY A 280 5.78 -0.10 -10.14
C GLY A 280 5.93 -0.19 -8.62
N LEU A 281 6.02 0.95 -7.92
CA LEU A 281 6.22 1.02 -6.48
C LEU A 281 5.24 0.15 -5.71
N PHE A 282 3.96 0.21 -6.06
CA PHE A 282 2.92 -0.55 -5.35
C PHE A 282 2.97 -2.06 -5.65
N ALA A 283 3.59 -2.47 -6.77
CA ALA A 283 3.85 -3.87 -7.07
C ALA A 283 5.14 -4.39 -6.40
N ILE A 284 6.08 -3.50 -6.08
CA ILE A 284 7.34 -3.81 -5.39
C ILE A 284 7.11 -3.93 -3.87
N ASN A 285 6.27 -3.06 -3.30
CA ASN A 285 6.03 -3.03 -1.86
C ASN A 285 5.20 -4.22 -1.37
N GLU A 286 5.44 -4.56 -0.10
CA GLU A 286 4.61 -5.52 0.62
C GLU A 286 3.15 -5.04 0.63
N ARG A 287 2.22 -5.93 0.26
CA ARG A 287 0.81 -5.58 0.12
C ARG A 287 -0.10 -6.75 0.44
N SER A 288 -1.26 -6.42 0.98
CA SER A 288 -2.35 -7.36 1.24
C SER A 288 -3.53 -7.00 0.36
N ILE A 289 -3.89 -7.90 -0.54
CA ILE A 289 -4.96 -7.74 -1.53
C ILE A 289 -6.13 -8.62 -1.11
N TYR A 290 -7.27 -8.01 -0.89
CA TYR A 290 -8.54 -8.70 -0.66
C TYR A 290 -9.34 -8.65 -1.94
N LEU A 291 -9.74 -9.82 -2.42
CA LEU A 291 -10.45 -10.03 -3.69
C LEU A 291 -11.86 -10.53 -3.42
N GLY A 292 -12.80 -10.05 -4.20
CA GLY A 292 -14.18 -10.43 -4.06
C GLY A 292 -15.11 -9.75 -5.07
N GLU A 293 -16.32 -9.49 -4.65
CA GLU A 293 -17.40 -9.04 -5.53
C GLU A 293 -18.25 -7.97 -4.83
N TRP A 294 -18.68 -6.98 -5.59
CA TRP A 294 -19.69 -6.00 -5.22
C TRP A 294 -20.83 -5.97 -6.23
N GLU A 295 -21.75 -5.04 -6.12
CA GLU A 295 -22.98 -5.02 -6.97
C GLU A 295 -22.72 -4.99 -8.48
N TYR A 296 -21.52 -4.52 -8.94
CA TYR A 296 -21.17 -4.43 -10.36
C TYR A 296 -20.14 -5.49 -10.80
N GLY A 297 -19.78 -6.44 -9.96
CA GLY A 297 -18.86 -7.52 -10.29
C GLY A 297 -17.56 -7.51 -9.48
N PHE A 298 -16.41 -7.62 -10.13
CA PHE A 298 -15.11 -7.72 -9.46
C PHE A 298 -14.81 -6.53 -8.57
N PHE A 299 -14.31 -6.81 -7.36
CA PHE A 299 -13.86 -5.80 -6.41
C PHE A 299 -12.57 -6.22 -5.71
N SER A 300 -11.60 -5.33 -5.69
CA SER A 300 -10.32 -5.53 -5.02
C SER A 300 -10.00 -4.36 -4.09
N TYR A 301 -9.65 -4.70 -2.85
CA TYR A 301 -9.19 -3.79 -1.83
C TYR A 301 -7.75 -4.12 -1.46
N THR A 302 -6.81 -3.21 -1.69
CA THR A 302 -5.40 -3.46 -1.42
C THR A 302 -4.86 -2.46 -0.41
N ALA A 303 -4.32 -2.99 0.69
CA ALA A 303 -3.52 -2.24 1.65
C ALA A 303 -2.03 -2.42 1.31
N VAL A 304 -1.34 -1.33 0.99
CA VAL A 304 0.08 -1.32 0.61
C VAL A 304 0.92 -0.80 1.76
N GLY A 305 1.91 -1.59 2.18
CA GLY A 305 2.89 -1.19 3.19
C GLY A 305 3.93 -0.20 2.66
N ALA A 306 4.55 0.53 3.58
CA ALA A 306 5.56 1.53 3.25
C ALA A 306 6.70 1.56 4.27
N THR A 307 7.73 2.38 4.06
CA THR A 307 8.79 2.63 5.05
C THR A 307 8.17 3.15 6.34
N ASN A 308 8.68 2.67 7.47
CA ASN A 308 8.17 2.92 8.82
C ASN A 308 6.78 2.30 9.10
N VAL A 309 6.18 1.54 8.18
CA VAL A 309 4.97 0.75 8.46
C VAL A 309 5.38 -0.46 9.28
N GLY A 310 5.00 -0.47 10.56
CA GLY A 310 5.25 -1.60 11.43
C GLY A 310 4.40 -2.81 11.01
N THR A 311 3.12 -2.59 10.74
CA THR A 311 2.17 -3.68 10.46
C THR A 311 0.91 -3.16 9.77
N ILE A 312 0.37 -3.97 8.85
CA ILE A 312 -1.00 -3.86 8.36
C ILE A 312 -1.84 -4.84 9.18
N LYS A 313 -2.83 -4.35 9.91
CA LYS A 313 -3.72 -5.16 10.72
C LYS A 313 -5.13 -5.10 10.16
N VAL A 314 -5.68 -6.27 9.84
CA VAL A 314 -7.05 -6.42 9.34
C VAL A 314 -7.87 -7.17 10.39
N TYR A 315 -8.97 -6.59 10.85
CA TYR A 315 -9.67 -7.07 12.04
C TYR A 315 -10.38 -8.40 11.84
N PHE A 316 -10.89 -8.65 10.65
CA PHE A 316 -11.54 -9.93 10.31
C PHE A 316 -10.53 -11.01 9.89
N ASP A 317 -9.27 -10.65 9.59
CA ASP A 317 -8.24 -11.57 9.13
C ASP A 317 -7.06 -11.65 10.10
N LYS A 318 -7.25 -12.39 11.18
CA LYS A 318 -6.22 -12.56 12.23
C LYS A 318 -5.01 -13.36 11.76
N SER A 319 -5.10 -14.05 10.61
CA SER A 319 -4.01 -14.85 10.05
C SER A 319 -3.01 -14.03 9.25
N LEU A 320 -3.32 -12.76 8.94
CA LEU A 320 -2.43 -11.85 8.24
C LEU A 320 -1.26 -11.43 9.15
N GLN A 321 -0.05 -11.70 8.69
CA GLN A 321 1.18 -11.25 9.34
C GLN A 321 2.05 -10.55 8.31
N THR A 322 2.30 -9.25 8.51
CA THR A 322 3.12 -8.42 7.62
C THR A 322 4.45 -8.06 8.27
N ASN A 323 5.41 -7.62 7.47
CA ASN A 323 6.76 -7.23 7.89
C ASN A 323 7.52 -8.34 8.65
N CYS A 324 7.25 -9.61 8.33
CA CYS A 324 7.90 -10.76 8.96
C CYS A 324 9.38 -10.87 8.56
N THR A 325 10.21 -11.41 9.49
CA THR A 325 11.65 -11.66 9.24
C THR A 325 11.89 -12.80 8.28
N LYS A 326 11.03 -13.81 8.30
CA LYS A 326 11.11 -15.00 7.43
C LYS A 326 9.83 -15.09 6.60
N ALA A 327 9.93 -14.76 5.31
CA ALA A 327 8.87 -15.02 4.36
C ALA A 327 9.06 -16.47 3.84
N SER A 328 8.08 -17.33 4.06
CA SER A 328 8.11 -18.70 3.55
C SER A 328 7.79 -18.77 2.05
N ALA A 329 7.12 -17.77 1.51
CA ALA A 329 6.76 -17.66 0.10
C ALA A 329 6.65 -16.19 -0.34
N LYS A 330 6.84 -15.95 -1.65
CA LYS A 330 6.69 -14.62 -2.26
C LYS A 330 5.25 -14.10 -2.17
N CYS A 331 4.30 -14.98 -2.36
CA CYS A 331 2.87 -14.72 -2.21
C CYS A 331 2.24 -15.80 -1.33
N ARG A 332 1.39 -15.39 -0.39
CA ARG A 332 0.60 -16.28 0.45
C ARG A 332 -0.88 -16.03 0.17
N ASP A 333 -1.50 -17.01 -0.48
CA ASP A 333 -2.92 -17.00 -0.78
C ASP A 333 -3.71 -17.67 0.34
N VAL A 334 -4.85 -17.08 0.68
CA VAL A 334 -5.83 -17.63 1.62
C VAL A 334 -7.21 -17.49 1.00
N CYS A 335 -7.92 -18.60 0.88
CA CYS A 335 -9.33 -18.64 0.54
C CYS A 335 -10.13 -18.66 1.83
N PHE A 336 -11.05 -17.72 2.01
CA PHE A 336 -11.96 -17.72 3.14
C PHE A 336 -13.06 -18.76 2.90
N GLY A 337 -13.20 -19.75 3.79
CA GLY A 337 -14.20 -20.82 3.66
C GLY A 337 -15.64 -20.27 3.59
N ASN A 338 -15.91 -19.19 4.33
CA ASN A 338 -17.12 -18.39 4.21
C ASN A 338 -16.74 -17.00 3.71
N SER A 339 -17.44 -16.50 2.69
CA SER A 339 -17.24 -15.13 2.21
C SER A 339 -17.51 -14.14 3.32
N MET A 340 -16.62 -13.17 3.51
CA MET A 340 -16.81 -12.09 4.49
C MET A 340 -17.57 -10.95 3.82
N SER A 341 -18.77 -10.68 4.31
CA SER A 341 -19.60 -9.56 3.86
C SER A 341 -19.23 -8.30 4.64
N LEU A 342 -18.92 -7.23 3.92
CA LEU A 342 -18.55 -5.93 4.45
C LEU A 342 -19.55 -4.89 3.95
N LYS A 343 -20.10 -4.10 4.85
CA LYS A 343 -20.98 -2.97 4.52
C LYS A 343 -20.14 -1.71 4.31
N LYS A 344 -20.65 -0.81 3.50
CA LYS A 344 -20.08 0.52 3.30
C LYS A 344 -19.87 1.23 4.67
N GLY A 345 -18.66 1.69 4.94
CA GLY A 345 -18.27 2.30 6.22
C GLY A 345 -17.78 1.34 7.30
N ASP A 346 -17.97 0.02 7.17
CA ASP A 346 -17.47 -0.95 8.14
C ASP A 346 -15.95 -0.81 8.30
N ILE A 347 -15.45 -0.86 9.53
CA ILE A 347 -14.03 -0.82 9.79
C ILE A 347 -13.37 -2.13 9.34
N ILE A 348 -12.40 -2.03 8.44
CA ILE A 348 -11.63 -3.18 7.95
C ILE A 348 -10.38 -3.39 8.81
N GLY A 349 -9.65 -2.32 9.11
CA GLY A 349 -8.38 -2.46 9.81
C GLY A 349 -7.67 -1.15 10.10
N GLU A 350 -6.40 -1.28 10.43
CA GLU A 350 -5.53 -0.15 10.75
C GLU A 350 -4.13 -0.34 10.16
N PHE A 351 -3.49 0.77 9.80
CA PHE A 351 -2.07 0.81 9.54
C PHE A 351 -1.34 1.27 10.80
N ARG A 352 -0.26 0.59 11.14
CA ARG A 352 0.67 1.06 12.16
C ARG A 352 1.84 1.76 11.51
N MET A 353 1.63 3.02 11.13
CA MET A 353 2.46 3.99 10.39
C MET A 353 2.32 3.90 8.85
N GLY A 354 2.15 5.06 8.20
CA GLY A 354 2.07 5.47 6.79
C GLY A 354 1.82 4.46 5.65
N SER A 355 0.88 4.74 4.74
CA SER A 355 0.46 3.73 3.76
C SER A 355 -0.34 4.26 2.58
N THR A 356 -0.76 3.36 1.71
CA THR A 356 -1.60 3.63 0.54
C THR A 356 -2.68 2.58 0.41
N ILE A 357 -3.89 2.99 0.08
CA ILE A 357 -4.96 2.12 -0.34
C ILE A 357 -5.06 2.16 -1.87
N VAL A 358 -5.16 0.99 -2.49
CA VAL A 358 -5.43 0.86 -3.92
C VAL A 358 -6.72 0.07 -4.09
N LEU A 359 -7.70 0.67 -4.74
CA LEU A 359 -8.95 0.02 -5.16
C LEU A 359 -8.85 -0.28 -6.64
N VAL A 360 -9.25 -1.48 -7.04
CA VAL A 360 -9.46 -1.87 -8.44
C VAL A 360 -10.79 -2.61 -8.51
N PHE A 361 -11.73 -2.10 -9.31
CA PHE A 361 -13.09 -2.61 -9.30
C PHE A 361 -13.75 -2.50 -10.67
N GLN A 362 -14.69 -3.38 -10.91
CA GLN A 362 -15.54 -3.40 -12.11
C GLN A 362 -16.75 -2.48 -11.88
N ALA A 363 -17.10 -1.67 -12.88
CA ALA A 363 -18.28 -0.82 -12.80
C ALA A 363 -18.84 -0.54 -14.21
N PRO A 364 -20.11 -0.06 -14.31
CA PRO A 364 -20.71 0.28 -15.59
C PRO A 364 -20.04 1.50 -16.26
N PRO A 365 -20.18 1.68 -17.58
CA PRO A 365 -19.56 2.79 -18.32
C PRO A 365 -19.97 4.18 -17.84
N ASN A 366 -21.15 4.32 -17.25
CA ASN A 366 -21.69 5.55 -16.68
C ASN A 366 -21.29 5.77 -15.19
N PHE A 367 -20.31 5.00 -14.68
CA PHE A 367 -19.66 5.28 -13.40
C PHE A 367 -18.76 6.50 -13.54
N ASN A 368 -18.92 7.48 -12.65
CA ASN A 368 -18.13 8.70 -12.61
C ASN A 368 -17.54 8.92 -11.23
N PHE A 369 -16.25 9.28 -11.18
CA PHE A 369 -15.62 9.74 -9.96
C PHE A 369 -16.09 11.16 -9.65
N THR A 370 -16.34 11.43 -8.37
CA THR A 370 -16.80 12.75 -7.85
C THR A 370 -15.64 13.64 -7.39
N VAL A 371 -14.43 13.10 -7.39
CA VAL A 371 -13.21 13.77 -6.95
C VAL A 371 -12.15 13.73 -8.06
N ALA A 372 -11.12 14.57 -7.94
CA ALA A 372 -10.02 14.64 -8.88
C ALA A 372 -8.69 14.19 -8.23
N PRO A 373 -7.68 13.78 -9.02
CA PRO A 373 -6.33 13.55 -8.51
C PRO A 373 -5.77 14.79 -7.83
N GLY A 374 -5.09 14.60 -6.69
CA GLY A 374 -4.57 15.69 -5.86
C GLY A 374 -5.54 16.19 -4.78
N THR A 375 -6.81 15.80 -4.83
CA THR A 375 -7.81 16.18 -3.81
C THR A 375 -7.53 15.47 -2.49
N SER A 376 -7.56 16.23 -1.39
CA SER A 376 -7.61 15.68 -0.03
C SER A 376 -9.04 15.23 0.28
N ILE A 377 -9.19 14.00 0.74
CA ILE A 377 -10.48 13.38 1.03
C ILE A 377 -10.52 12.83 2.44
N LYS A 378 -11.72 12.69 2.97
CA LYS A 378 -11.99 12.10 4.27
C LYS A 378 -12.74 10.77 4.11
N MET A 379 -12.53 9.84 5.03
CA MET A 379 -13.24 8.58 5.08
C MET A 379 -14.76 8.82 5.04
N GLY A 380 -15.46 8.04 4.22
CA GLY A 380 -16.92 8.17 4.04
C GLY A 380 -17.38 9.19 3.01
N GLN A 381 -16.52 10.11 2.55
CA GLN A 381 -16.88 11.04 1.46
C GLN A 381 -17.07 10.31 0.14
N SER A 382 -17.96 10.82 -0.70
CA SER A 382 -18.17 10.30 -2.06
C SER A 382 -16.87 10.21 -2.83
N LEU A 383 -16.60 9.03 -3.41
CA LEU A 383 -15.55 8.81 -4.41
C LEU A 383 -16.13 8.69 -5.81
N GLY A 384 -17.34 8.15 -5.93
CA GLY A 384 -17.97 7.97 -7.22
C GLY A 384 -19.38 7.39 -7.13
N CYS A 385 -20.12 7.60 -8.22
CA CYS A 385 -21.48 7.10 -8.36
C CYS A 385 -21.79 6.72 -9.80
N VAL A 386 -22.83 5.93 -9.97
CA VAL A 386 -23.42 5.61 -11.27
C VAL A 386 -24.50 6.65 -11.57
N THR A 387 -24.38 7.35 -12.68
CA THR A 387 -25.17 8.55 -13.01
C THR A 387 -26.68 8.29 -13.02
N GLU A 388 -27.15 7.15 -13.51
CA GLU A 388 -28.57 6.81 -13.55
C GLU A 388 -29.18 6.69 -12.14
N LYS A 389 -28.48 5.99 -11.22
CA LYS A 389 -28.93 5.87 -9.83
C LYS A 389 -28.94 7.21 -9.08
N PHE A 390 -28.08 8.12 -9.47
CA PHE A 390 -28.01 9.45 -8.85
C PHE A 390 -29.19 10.33 -9.29
N VAL A 391 -29.53 10.32 -10.56
CA VAL A 391 -30.68 11.06 -11.11
C VAL A 391 -32.02 10.57 -10.54
N ASP A 392 -32.19 9.24 -10.41
CA ASP A 392 -33.42 8.67 -9.85
C ASP A 392 -33.61 9.00 -8.37
N ARG A 393 -32.53 9.04 -7.60
CA ARG A 393 -32.59 9.45 -6.18
C ARG A 393 -32.88 10.92 -5.97
N ILE A 394 -32.32 11.81 -6.82
CA ILE A 394 -32.64 13.25 -6.80
C ILE A 394 -34.12 13.49 -7.14
N LYS A 395 -34.72 12.70 -8.03
CA LYS A 395 -36.16 12.78 -8.35
C LYS A 395 -37.05 12.32 -7.21
N LEU A 396 -36.58 11.39 -6.36
CA LEU A 396 -37.33 10.85 -5.23
C LEU A 396 -37.21 11.71 -3.96
N ASP A 397 -36.16 12.55 -3.84
CA ASP A 397 -35.94 13.45 -2.71
C ASP A 397 -35.52 14.84 -3.19
N PRO A 398 -36.49 15.78 -3.31
CA PRO A 398 -36.23 17.16 -3.79
C PRO A 398 -35.30 17.98 -2.90
N ASP A 399 -35.08 17.60 -1.64
CA ASP A 399 -34.20 18.33 -0.70
C ASP A 399 -32.71 18.08 -0.99
N ILE A 400 -32.36 16.97 -1.63
CA ILE A 400 -30.97 16.68 -2.05
C ILE A 400 -30.51 17.66 -3.15
N SER A 401 -31.43 18.15 -3.99
CA SER A 401 -31.10 19.07 -5.09
C SER A 401 -30.64 20.47 -4.60
N ARG A 402 -31.02 20.86 -3.37
CA ARG A 402 -30.66 22.17 -2.81
C ARG A 402 -29.24 22.25 -2.26
N HIS A 403 -28.65 21.12 -1.91
CA HIS A 403 -27.26 21.06 -1.39
C HIS A 403 -26.18 20.85 -2.46
N ALA A 404 -26.57 20.45 -3.69
CA ALA A 404 -25.63 20.24 -4.79
C ALA A 404 -25.23 21.53 -5.53
N CYS A 405 -25.94 22.64 -5.30
CA CYS A 405 -25.70 23.94 -5.98
C CYS A 405 -24.96 24.97 -5.12
N THR A 406 -24.48 24.62 -3.92
CA THR A 406 -23.86 25.57 -2.98
C THR A 406 -22.43 25.19 -2.56
N ASN A 407 -21.69 24.44 -3.39
CA ASN A 407 -20.24 24.24 -3.18
C ASN A 407 -19.47 24.47 -4.48
#